data_8bc59ed4c8a9725d091464517c589412
#
_entry.id   8bc59ed4c8a9725d091464517c589412
#
_cell.length_a   1.000
_cell.length_b   1.000
_cell.length_c   1.000
_cell.angle_alpha   90.00
_cell.angle_beta   90.00
_cell.angle_gamma   90.00
#
_symmetry.space_group_name_H-M   'P 1'
#
loop_
_entity.id
_entity.type
_entity.pdbx_description
1 polymer ?
#
loop_
_entity_poly.entity_id
_entity_poly.type
_entity_poly.pdbx_seq_one_letter_code
_entity_poly.pdbx_strand_id
1 'polypeptide(L)' 'MRKIEQQMNRAIANRTNWAGSNTTVSYNDLTNCSSVFLHGHQIATVDHATNAVKVSSCGWQTVTTKSRLNAILS' A
#
# COMPACT_ATOMS: atom_id res chain seq x y z
N MET A 1 7.03 -10.19 -9.64
CA MET A 1 6.56 -9.48 -8.42
C MET A 1 6.99 -10.25 -7.18
N ARG A 2 7.48 -9.55 -6.18
CA ARG A 2 7.93 -10.20 -4.94
C ARG A 2 6.74 -10.76 -4.17
N LYS A 3 6.97 -11.84 -3.40
CA LYS A 3 5.92 -12.48 -2.62
C LYS A 3 5.25 -11.51 -1.63
N ILE A 4 6.04 -10.65 -0.98
CA ILE A 4 5.49 -9.66 -0.05
C ILE A 4 4.57 -8.67 -0.77
N GLU A 5 4.88 -8.33 -2.01
CA GLU A 5 4.04 -7.43 -2.81
C GLU A 5 2.74 -8.09 -3.23
N GLN A 6 2.77 -9.40 -3.52
CA GLN A 6 1.55 -10.14 -3.80
C GLN A 6 0.63 -10.19 -2.58
N GLN A 7 1.21 -10.43 -1.39
CA GLN A 7 0.45 -10.44 -0.14
C GLN A 7 -0.12 -9.06 0.18
N MET A 8 0.68 -8.00 -0.03
CA MET A 8 0.23 -6.62 0.14
C MET A 8 -0.96 -6.31 -0.77
N ASN A 9 -0.84 -6.64 -2.06
CA ASN A 9 -1.91 -6.38 -3.02
C ASN A 9 -3.17 -7.17 -2.69
N ARG A 10 -3.03 -8.41 -2.21
CA ARG A 10 -4.18 -9.21 -1.79
C ARG A 10 -4.90 -8.54 -0.61
N ALA A 11 -4.15 -8.03 0.36
CA ALA A 11 -4.75 -7.33 1.50
C ALA A 11 -5.49 -6.08 1.07
N ILE A 12 -4.93 -5.31 0.13
CA ILE A 12 -5.59 -4.13 -0.42
C ILE A 12 -6.89 -4.54 -1.12
N ALA A 13 -6.83 -5.55 -1.98
CA ALA A 13 -8.00 -6.00 -2.75
C ALA A 13 -9.11 -6.52 -1.83
N ASN A 14 -8.75 -7.20 -0.75
CA ASN A 14 -9.70 -7.77 0.20
C ASN A 14 -10.14 -6.77 1.28
N ARG A 15 -9.61 -5.56 1.27
CA ARG A 15 -9.93 -4.51 2.26
C ARG A 15 -9.69 -5.02 3.69
N THR A 16 -8.52 -5.60 3.89
CA THR A 16 -8.13 -6.14 5.20
C THR A 16 -6.84 -5.51 5.68
N ASN A 17 -6.63 -5.56 7.00
CA ASN A 17 -5.36 -5.17 7.59
C ASN A 17 -4.34 -6.30 7.42
N TRP A 18 -3.10 -5.92 7.13
CA TRP A 18 -2.02 -6.89 6.94
C TRP A 18 -0.69 -6.24 7.31
N ALA A 19 0.21 -7.04 7.84
CA ALA A 19 1.57 -6.57 8.17
C ALA A 19 2.58 -7.63 7.74
N GLY A 20 3.54 -7.21 6.93
CA GLY A 20 4.71 -8.01 6.57
C GLY A 20 5.94 -7.55 7.36
N SER A 21 7.13 -7.96 6.91
CA SER A 21 8.37 -7.63 7.62
C SER A 21 8.63 -6.12 7.70
N ASN A 22 8.37 -5.40 6.60
CA ASN A 22 8.60 -3.95 6.53
C ASN A 22 7.42 -3.20 5.91
N THR A 23 6.36 -3.88 5.54
CA THR A 23 5.22 -3.28 4.83
C THR A 23 3.94 -3.56 5.60
N THR A 24 3.11 -2.55 5.75
CA THR A 24 1.84 -2.65 6.46
C THR A 24 0.72 -2.09 5.60
N VAL A 25 -0.42 -2.76 5.60
CA VAL A 25 -1.66 -2.28 4.98
C VAL A 25 -2.70 -2.09 6.06
N SER A 26 -3.27 -0.90 6.14
CA SER A 26 -4.32 -0.57 7.11
C SER A 26 -5.56 -0.13 6.36
N TYR A 27 -6.65 -0.85 6.53
CA TYR A 27 -7.92 -0.50 5.90
C TYR A 27 -8.78 0.31 6.87
N ASN A 28 -9.36 1.40 6.37
CA ASN A 28 -10.29 2.23 7.13
C ASN A 28 -11.66 2.15 6.45
N ASP A 29 -12.62 1.50 7.11
CA ASP A 29 -13.95 1.32 6.57
C ASP A 29 -14.80 2.61 6.56
N LEU A 30 -14.46 3.57 7.39
CA LEU A 30 -15.16 4.87 7.41
C LEU A 30 -14.87 5.67 6.14
N THR A 31 -13.64 5.59 5.64
CA THR A 31 -13.23 6.30 4.43
C THR A 31 -13.19 5.38 3.20
N ASN A 32 -13.34 4.06 3.40
CA ASN A 32 -13.22 3.04 2.36
C ASN A 32 -11.87 3.14 1.63
N CYS A 33 -10.80 3.39 2.39
CA CYS A 33 -9.45 3.55 1.87
C CYS A 33 -8.47 2.60 2.57
N SER A 34 -7.50 2.10 1.80
CA SER A 34 -6.39 1.33 2.34
C SER A 34 -5.14 2.19 2.34
N SER A 35 -4.45 2.27 3.47
CA SER A 35 -3.19 2.99 3.59
C SER A 35 -2.04 1.99 3.59
N VAL A 36 -1.00 2.28 2.83
CA VAL A 36 0.18 1.41 2.71
C VAL A 36 1.37 2.12 3.34
N PHE A 37 2.03 1.42 4.26
CA PHE A 37 3.18 1.94 5.00
C PHE A 37 4.41 1.08 4.70
N LEU A 38 5.56 1.72 4.59
CA LEU A 38 6.86 1.06 4.46
C LEU A 38 7.78 1.63 5.54
N HIS A 39 8.26 0.75 6.44
CA HIS A 39 9.06 1.16 7.61
C HIS A 39 8.38 2.24 8.46
N GLY A 40 7.05 2.16 8.58
CA GLY A 40 6.28 3.13 9.34
C GLY A 40 5.95 4.42 8.60
N HIS A 41 6.43 4.60 7.37
CA HIS A 41 6.11 5.77 6.54
C HIS A 41 5.00 5.45 5.56
N GLN A 42 3.98 6.28 5.53
CA GLN A 42 2.89 6.10 4.58
C GLN A 42 3.39 6.44 3.17
N ILE A 43 3.30 5.48 2.25
CA ILE A 43 3.76 5.67 0.88
C ILE A 43 2.62 5.76 -0.13
N ALA A 44 1.45 5.25 0.21
CA ALA A 44 0.30 5.27 -0.71
C ALA A 44 -1.01 5.14 0.04
N THR A 45 -2.08 5.60 -0.59
CA THR A 45 -3.46 5.40 -0.15
C THR A 45 -4.28 4.95 -1.35
N VAL A 46 -5.04 3.87 -1.20
CA VAL A 46 -5.92 3.36 -2.25
C VAL A 46 -7.36 3.67 -1.85
N ASP A 47 -8.04 4.47 -2.69
CA ASP A 47 -9.46 4.78 -2.50
C ASP A 47 -10.28 3.73 -3.25
N HIS A 48 -10.97 2.87 -2.51
CA HIS A 48 -11.74 1.78 -3.11
C HIS A 48 -13.03 2.27 -3.79
N ALA A 49 -13.53 3.44 -3.42
CA ALA A 49 -14.75 3.98 -4.03
C ALA A 49 -14.50 4.43 -5.46
N THR A 50 -13.32 5.02 -5.74
CA THR A 50 -12.95 5.55 -7.04
C THR A 50 -11.86 4.76 -7.74
N ASN A 51 -11.27 3.77 -7.06
CA ASN A 51 -10.08 3.03 -7.50
C ASN A 51 -8.87 3.94 -7.74
N ALA A 52 -8.84 5.10 -7.08
CA ALA A 52 -7.73 6.03 -7.19
C ALA A 52 -6.60 5.65 -6.23
N VAL A 53 -5.36 5.80 -6.68
CA VAL A 53 -4.19 5.57 -5.85
C VAL A 53 -3.47 6.90 -5.66
N LYS A 54 -3.33 7.33 -4.39
CA LYS A 54 -2.55 8.49 -4.02
C LYS A 54 -1.18 8.04 -3.55
N VAL A 55 -0.13 8.59 -4.15
CA VAL A 55 1.25 8.32 -3.77
C VAL A 55 1.71 9.40 -2.80
N SER A 56 2.24 9.01 -1.65
CA SER A 56 2.62 9.92 -0.57
C SER A 56 4.07 9.68 -0.12
N SER A 57 4.98 9.46 -1.05
CA SER A 57 6.36 9.14 -0.69
C SER A 57 7.11 10.32 -0.04
N CYS A 58 6.66 11.55 -0.20
CA CYS A 58 7.21 12.74 0.46
C CYS A 58 8.74 12.89 0.27
N GLY A 59 9.25 12.54 -0.90
CA GLY A 59 10.69 12.60 -1.18
C GLY A 59 11.49 11.45 -0.64
N TRP A 60 10.90 10.55 0.14
CA TRP A 60 11.58 9.37 0.66
C TRP A 60 11.41 8.23 -0.35
N GLN A 61 12.33 8.20 -1.32
CA GLN A 61 12.26 7.22 -2.40
C GLN A 61 13.48 6.33 -2.38
N THR A 62 13.29 5.10 -1.95
CA THR A 62 14.29 4.04 -2.04
C THR A 62 13.87 3.09 -3.16
N VAL A 63 14.77 2.17 -3.53
CA VAL A 63 14.45 1.11 -4.49
C VAL A 63 13.25 0.29 -4.00
N THR A 64 13.18 0.00 -2.70
CA THR A 64 12.08 -0.74 -2.12
C THR A 64 10.77 0.02 -2.23
N THR A 65 10.78 1.34 -1.95
CA THR A 65 9.59 2.18 -2.10
C THR A 65 9.06 2.14 -3.52
N LYS A 66 9.94 2.32 -4.51
CA LYS A 66 9.56 2.27 -5.92
C LYS A 66 8.97 0.92 -6.30
N SER A 67 9.57 -0.18 -5.81
CA SER A 67 9.07 -1.52 -6.07
C SER A 67 7.65 -1.71 -5.53
N ARG A 68 7.39 -1.24 -4.31
CA ARG A 68 6.05 -1.31 -3.70
C ARG A 68 5.04 -0.49 -4.48
N LEU A 69 5.41 0.74 -4.87
CA LEU A 69 4.51 1.61 -5.63
C LEU A 69 4.19 1.03 -7.01
N ASN A 70 5.17 0.47 -7.69
CA ASN A 70 4.94 -0.19 -8.98
C ASN A 70 3.98 -1.37 -8.83
N ALA A 71 4.12 -2.15 -7.76
CA ALA A 71 3.23 -3.28 -7.50
C ALA A 71 1.79 -2.82 -7.25
N ILE A 72 1.60 -1.73 -6.53
CA ILE A 72 0.27 -1.18 -6.25
C ILE A 72 -0.38 -0.67 -7.54
N LEU A 73 0.40 -0.04 -8.41
CA LEU A 73 -0.10 0.59 -9.63
C LEU A 73 -0.30 -0.37 -10.80
N SER A 74 0.23 -1.58 -10.69
CA SER A 74 0.15 -2.55 -11.80
C SER A 74 -1.20 -3.29 -11.88
#